data_c0a8d2555dbd86fd9d277d9f4f184dbd
#
_entry.id   c0a8d2555dbd86fd9d277d9f4f184dbd
#
_cell.length_a   1.000
_cell.length_b   1.000
_cell.length_c   1.000
_cell.angle_alpha   90.00
_cell.angle_beta   90.00
_cell.angle_gamma   90.00
#
_symmetry.space_group_name_H-M   'P 1'
#
loop_
_entity.id
_entity.type
_entity.pdbx_description
1 polymer ?
#
loop_
_entity_poly.entity_id
_entity_poly.type
_entity_poly.pdbx_seq_one_letter_code
_entity_poly.pdbx_strand_id
1 'polypeptide(L)'
;MKIVKKICIIFFVSCVLAAANFTINPYRPDLSLKPDEITLSQKERLPKNLIIVDARNEKDFTKGHIRGAVNLSEAKFDSQLGDFLDVWTPESTILVYCNVGQCNSSRAIADRLKNECRIKNVFVLKDDWRKWEK
;
A
#
# COMPACT_ATOMS: atom_id res chain seq x y z
N MET A 1 43.92 -29.84 -6.78
CA MET A 1 42.93 -29.88 -7.86
C MET A 1 41.60 -30.52 -7.46
N LYS A 2 41.54 -31.62 -6.73
CA LYS A 2 40.29 -32.26 -6.26
C LYS A 2 39.47 -31.38 -5.25
N ILE A 3 40.14 -30.62 -4.36
CA ILE A 3 39.48 -29.78 -3.37
C ILE A 3 38.83 -28.54 -4.03
N VAL A 4 39.52 -27.91 -4.97
CA VAL A 4 38.99 -26.75 -5.69
C VAL A 4 37.74 -27.13 -6.50
N LYS A 5 37.72 -28.28 -7.16
CA LYS A 5 36.52 -28.78 -7.86
C LYS A 5 35.35 -28.99 -6.89
N LYS A 6 35.57 -29.52 -5.69
CA LYS A 6 34.53 -29.72 -4.68
C LYS A 6 33.97 -28.38 -4.19
N ILE A 7 34.84 -27.38 -3.95
CA ILE A 7 34.44 -26.04 -3.52
C ILE A 7 33.59 -25.36 -4.61
N CYS A 8 34.01 -25.45 -5.90
CA CYS A 8 33.25 -24.87 -7.00
C CYS A 8 31.85 -25.53 -7.17
N ILE A 9 31.75 -26.85 -6.96
CA ILE A 9 30.47 -27.56 -7.01
C ILE A 9 29.54 -27.09 -5.85
N ILE A 10 30.06 -26.96 -4.65
CA ILE A 10 29.27 -26.48 -3.49
C ILE A 10 28.77 -25.07 -3.75
N PHE A 11 29.61 -24.18 -4.24
CA PHE A 11 29.21 -22.80 -4.59
C PHE A 11 28.15 -22.79 -5.69
N PHE A 12 28.30 -23.58 -6.74
CA PHE A 12 27.34 -23.67 -7.83
C PHE A 12 25.98 -24.17 -7.34
N VAL A 13 25.96 -25.26 -6.55
CA VAL A 13 24.72 -25.81 -5.97
C VAL A 13 24.06 -24.81 -5.03
N SER A 14 24.82 -24.11 -4.21
CA SER A 14 24.32 -23.06 -3.33
C SER A 14 23.68 -21.91 -4.10
N CYS A 15 24.30 -21.45 -5.18
CA CYS A 15 23.74 -20.40 -6.05
C CYS A 15 22.46 -20.86 -6.75
N VAL A 16 22.40 -22.11 -7.23
CA VAL A 16 21.20 -22.65 -7.88
C VAL A 16 20.05 -22.77 -6.88
N LEU A 17 20.31 -23.25 -5.66
CA LEU A 17 19.28 -23.33 -4.61
C LEU A 17 18.81 -21.95 -4.16
N ALA A 18 19.70 -20.97 -4.06
CA ALA A 18 19.33 -19.60 -3.75
C ALA A 18 18.47 -18.96 -4.86
N ALA A 19 18.82 -19.19 -6.12
CA ALA A 19 18.04 -18.72 -7.26
C ALA A 19 16.66 -19.39 -7.33
N ALA A 20 16.58 -20.70 -7.08
CA ALA A 20 15.31 -21.43 -7.05
C ALA A 20 14.42 -20.93 -5.90
N ASN A 21 14.97 -20.69 -4.69
CA ASN A 21 14.23 -20.14 -3.57
C ASN A 21 13.72 -18.72 -3.87
N PHE A 22 14.51 -17.93 -4.59
CA PHE A 22 14.11 -16.59 -5.01
C PHE A 22 12.92 -16.58 -6.00
N THR A 23 12.81 -17.59 -6.86
CA THR A 23 11.71 -17.69 -7.85
C THR A 23 10.45 -18.35 -7.30
N ILE A 24 10.55 -19.20 -6.28
CA ILE A 24 9.42 -20.00 -5.74
C ILE A 24 8.85 -19.39 -4.46
N ASN A 25 9.55 -18.44 -3.83
CA ASN A 25 9.13 -17.88 -2.55
C ASN A 25 7.91 -16.97 -2.71
N PRO A 26 6.71 -17.36 -2.19
CA PRO A 26 5.50 -16.52 -2.24
C PRO A 26 5.60 -15.25 -1.38
N TYR A 27 6.59 -15.18 -0.47
CA TYR A 27 6.86 -14.01 0.38
C TYR A 27 7.91 -13.06 -0.20
N ARG A 28 8.15 -13.16 -1.51
CA ARG A 28 9.08 -12.25 -2.19
C ARG A 28 8.62 -10.80 -1.98
N PRO A 29 9.44 -9.93 -1.38
CA PRO A 29 9.10 -8.52 -1.28
C PRO A 29 8.96 -7.94 -2.68
N ASP A 30 7.85 -7.26 -2.95
CA ASP A 30 7.66 -6.54 -4.20
C ASP A 30 8.53 -5.29 -4.18
N LEU A 31 9.70 -5.37 -4.80
CA LEU A 31 10.67 -4.27 -4.88
C LEU A 31 10.18 -3.12 -5.79
N SER A 32 9.05 -3.30 -6.48
CA SER A 32 8.42 -2.24 -7.26
C SER A 32 7.58 -1.30 -6.39
N LEU A 33 7.22 -1.73 -5.17
CA LEU A 33 6.44 -0.93 -4.23
C LEU A 33 7.34 0.06 -3.47
N LYS A 34 6.83 1.26 -3.27
CA LYS A 34 7.42 2.20 -2.31
C LYS A 34 7.17 1.71 -0.88
N PRO A 35 7.97 2.16 0.12
CA PRO A 35 7.82 1.72 1.51
C PRO A 35 6.44 1.94 2.12
N ASP A 36 5.69 2.89 1.59
CA ASP A 36 4.35 3.27 2.02
C ASP A 36 3.25 2.78 1.08
N GLU A 37 3.58 1.91 0.13
CA GLU A 37 2.62 1.26 -0.77
C GLU A 37 2.35 -0.17 -0.30
N ILE A 38 1.09 -0.55 -0.28
CA ILE A 38 0.65 -1.89 0.11
C ILE A 38 -0.24 -2.52 -0.94
N THR A 39 -0.30 -3.84 -0.93
CA THR A 39 -1.20 -4.66 -1.75
C THR A 39 -2.26 -5.33 -0.89
N LEU A 40 -3.30 -5.87 -1.50
CA LEU A 40 -4.36 -6.62 -0.81
C LEU A 40 -3.81 -7.84 -0.06
N SER A 41 -2.75 -8.46 -0.53
CA SER A 41 -2.08 -9.58 0.17
C SER A 41 -1.48 -9.19 1.53
N GLN A 42 -1.28 -7.91 1.76
CA GLN A 42 -0.76 -7.36 3.01
C GLN A 42 -1.86 -6.82 3.95
N LYS A 43 -3.13 -6.90 3.54
CA LYS A 43 -4.30 -6.40 4.29
C LYS A 43 -4.33 -6.90 5.73
N GLU A 44 -4.05 -8.18 5.95
CA GLU A 44 -4.06 -8.81 7.29
C GLU A 44 -3.01 -8.25 8.26
N ARG A 45 -2.01 -7.54 7.74
CA ARG A 45 -0.95 -6.90 8.54
C ARG A 45 -1.32 -5.50 9.01
N LEU A 46 -2.40 -4.93 8.48
CA LEU A 46 -2.84 -3.59 8.86
C LEU A 46 -3.48 -3.62 10.26
N PRO A 47 -3.27 -2.59 11.07
CA PRO A 47 -3.85 -2.49 12.40
C PRO A 47 -5.37 -2.33 12.33
N LYS A 48 -6.07 -2.65 13.44
CA LYS A 48 -7.53 -2.56 13.51
C LYS A 48 -8.05 -1.11 13.50
N ASN A 49 -7.25 -0.15 13.93
CA ASN A 49 -7.57 1.29 13.92
C ASN A 49 -7.27 1.93 12.55
N LEU A 50 -7.74 1.28 11.50
CA LEU A 50 -7.54 1.70 10.12
C LEU A 50 -8.63 2.67 9.69
N ILE A 51 -8.22 3.85 9.18
CA ILE A 51 -9.09 4.78 8.47
C ILE A 51 -8.84 4.61 6.98
N ILE A 52 -9.89 4.34 6.23
CA ILE A 52 -9.82 4.16 4.79
C ILE A 52 -10.22 5.48 4.13
N VAL A 53 -9.40 5.98 3.22
CA VAL A 53 -9.61 7.24 2.51
C VAL A 53 -9.74 6.96 1.01
N ASP A 54 -10.86 7.42 0.44
CA ASP A 54 -11.10 7.40 -1.00
C ASP A 54 -10.64 8.72 -1.63
N ALA A 55 -9.57 8.66 -2.42
CA ALA A 55 -9.00 9.82 -3.09
C ALA A 55 -9.69 10.20 -4.42
N ARG A 56 -10.74 9.48 -4.80
CA ARG A 56 -11.51 9.78 -6.00
C ARG A 56 -12.41 11.00 -5.79
N ASN A 57 -12.92 11.54 -6.90
CA ASN A 57 -13.90 12.62 -6.82
C ASN A 57 -15.20 12.13 -6.15
N GLU A 58 -15.99 13.06 -5.64
CA GLU A 58 -17.25 12.79 -4.93
C GLU A 58 -18.27 12.01 -5.76
N LYS A 59 -18.34 12.26 -7.08
CA LYS A 59 -19.24 11.54 -7.98
C LYS A 59 -18.91 10.05 -8.05
N ASP A 60 -17.63 9.69 -8.08
CA ASP A 60 -17.20 8.29 -8.12
C ASP A 60 -17.29 7.63 -6.73
N PHE A 61 -17.04 8.37 -5.67
CA PHE A 61 -17.29 7.94 -4.30
C PHE A 61 -18.75 7.57 -4.07
N THR A 62 -19.68 8.42 -4.50
CA THR A 62 -21.14 8.21 -4.34
C THR A 62 -21.65 6.99 -5.12
N LYS A 63 -21.03 6.64 -6.24
CA LYS A 63 -21.39 5.45 -7.01
C LYS A 63 -21.03 4.13 -6.32
N GLY A 64 -20.05 4.16 -5.44
CA GLY A 64 -19.59 3.01 -4.66
C GLY A 64 -18.19 3.23 -4.12
N HIS A 65 -17.97 2.82 -2.88
CA HIS A 65 -16.71 2.95 -2.14
C HIS A 65 -16.55 1.81 -1.13
N ILE A 66 -15.39 1.65 -0.53
CA ILE A 66 -15.17 0.71 0.57
C ILE A 66 -16.01 1.17 1.77
N ARG A 67 -16.73 0.26 2.40
CA ARG A 67 -17.59 0.56 3.55
C ARG A 67 -16.80 1.30 4.64
N GLY A 68 -17.34 2.43 5.09
CA GLY A 68 -16.72 3.27 6.11
C GLY A 68 -15.56 4.12 5.64
N ALA A 69 -15.28 4.16 4.32
CA ALA A 69 -14.29 5.08 3.79
C ALA A 69 -14.74 6.54 3.85
N VAL A 70 -13.80 7.42 4.12
CA VAL A 70 -13.97 8.88 4.07
C VAL A 70 -13.52 9.37 2.70
N ASN A 71 -14.31 10.24 2.05
CA ASN A 71 -13.89 10.85 0.79
C ASN A 71 -12.96 12.04 1.04
N LEU A 72 -11.80 12.03 0.42
CA LEU A 72 -10.83 13.11 0.49
C LEU A 72 -10.17 13.27 -0.87
N SER A 73 -10.81 14.01 -1.76
CA SER A 73 -10.34 14.23 -3.13
C SER A 73 -9.35 15.38 -3.21
N GLU A 74 -8.45 15.33 -4.18
CA GLU A 74 -7.45 16.39 -4.36
C GLU A 74 -8.07 17.77 -4.61
N ALA A 75 -9.15 17.82 -5.43
CA ALA A 75 -9.84 19.06 -5.77
C ALA A 75 -10.61 19.70 -4.58
N LYS A 76 -11.01 18.90 -3.59
CA LYS A 76 -11.80 19.35 -2.44
C LYS A 76 -11.08 19.07 -1.10
N PHE A 77 -9.79 18.88 -1.12
CA PHE A 77 -9.01 18.47 0.05
C PHE A 77 -9.29 19.37 1.28
N ASP A 78 -9.16 20.67 1.11
CA ASP A 78 -9.28 21.62 2.23
C ASP A 78 -10.70 21.66 2.80
N SER A 79 -11.73 21.51 1.96
CA SER A 79 -13.14 21.49 2.41
C SER A 79 -13.55 20.15 3.03
N GLN A 80 -12.94 19.04 2.61
CA GLN A 80 -13.22 17.69 3.11
C GLN A 80 -12.30 17.28 4.28
N LEU A 81 -11.25 18.06 4.54
CA LEU A 81 -10.27 17.76 5.59
C LEU A 81 -10.90 17.73 6.98
N GLY A 82 -11.91 18.61 7.23
CA GLY A 82 -12.63 18.63 8.49
C GLY A 82 -13.28 17.29 8.84
N ASP A 83 -14.06 16.75 7.91
CA ASP A 83 -14.76 15.46 8.09
C ASP A 83 -13.76 14.31 8.32
N PHE A 84 -12.59 14.36 7.68
CA PHE A 84 -11.52 13.39 7.91
C PHE A 84 -10.91 13.55 9.31
N LEU A 85 -10.65 14.78 9.76
CA LEU A 85 -10.06 15.05 11.07
C LEU A 85 -11.01 14.68 12.23
N ASP A 86 -12.31 14.71 12.03
CA ASP A 86 -13.30 14.28 13.03
C ASP A 86 -13.20 12.79 13.37
N VAL A 87 -12.70 11.96 12.45
CA VAL A 87 -12.52 10.51 12.66
C VAL A 87 -11.07 10.11 12.92
N TRP A 88 -10.12 11.01 12.68
CA TRP A 88 -8.70 10.74 12.83
C TRP A 88 -8.22 10.88 14.28
N THR A 89 -7.32 9.99 14.70
CA THR A 89 -6.56 10.09 15.94
C THR A 89 -5.06 9.88 15.68
N PRO A 90 -4.16 10.33 16.56
CA PRO A 90 -2.72 10.15 16.39
C PRO A 90 -2.28 8.69 16.23
N GLU A 91 -3.04 7.74 16.78
CA GLU A 91 -2.79 6.31 16.71
C GLU A 91 -3.37 5.65 15.46
N SER A 92 -4.17 6.38 14.67
CA SER A 92 -4.81 5.84 13.46
C SER A 92 -3.78 5.55 12.38
N THR A 93 -4.00 4.47 11.68
CA THR A 93 -3.32 4.17 10.41
C THR A 93 -4.25 4.51 9.26
N ILE A 94 -3.73 5.17 8.24
CA ILE A 94 -4.53 5.64 7.10
C ILE A 94 -4.16 4.84 5.87
N LEU A 95 -5.17 4.35 5.17
CA LEU A 95 -5.04 3.71 3.88
C LEU A 95 -5.76 4.52 2.81
N VAL A 96 -5.02 5.08 1.88
CA VAL A 96 -5.56 5.85 0.76
C VAL A 96 -5.66 4.99 -0.47
N TYR A 97 -6.80 5.01 -1.14
CA TYR A 97 -7.00 4.31 -2.41
C TYR A 97 -7.60 5.20 -3.50
N CYS A 98 -7.47 4.77 -4.75
CA CYS A 98 -8.08 5.37 -5.93
C CYS A 98 -8.45 4.29 -6.96
N ASN A 99 -8.86 4.69 -8.16
CA ASN A 99 -9.05 3.73 -9.25
C ASN A 99 -7.72 3.17 -9.75
N VAL A 100 -7.73 1.90 -10.15
CA VAL A 100 -6.59 1.26 -10.81
C VAL A 100 -6.20 2.06 -12.06
N GLY A 101 -4.90 2.33 -12.21
CA GLY A 101 -4.37 3.16 -13.31
C GLY A 101 -4.37 4.68 -13.05
N GLN A 102 -5.00 5.16 -11.96
CA GLN A 102 -5.02 6.56 -11.55
C GLN A 102 -4.32 6.76 -10.19
N CYS A 103 -3.22 6.06 -9.96
CA CYS A 103 -2.50 6.08 -8.67
C CYS A 103 -1.95 7.46 -8.26
N ASN A 104 -2.00 8.47 -9.13
CA ASN A 104 -1.54 9.81 -8.82
C ASN A 104 -2.40 10.48 -7.73
N SER A 105 -3.72 10.33 -7.78
CA SER A 105 -4.64 10.96 -6.80
C SER A 105 -4.43 10.42 -5.39
N SER A 106 -4.34 9.09 -5.22
CA SER A 106 -4.08 8.51 -3.89
C SER A 106 -2.70 8.87 -3.36
N ARG A 107 -1.70 8.98 -4.24
CA ARG A 107 -0.37 9.45 -3.88
C ARG A 107 -0.40 10.92 -3.46
N ALA A 108 -1.04 11.80 -4.22
CA ALA A 108 -1.16 13.21 -3.91
C ALA A 108 -1.83 13.44 -2.53
N ILE A 109 -2.93 12.72 -2.25
CA ILE A 109 -3.60 12.79 -0.94
C ILE A 109 -2.69 12.26 0.18
N ALA A 110 -2.02 11.13 -0.03
CA ALA A 110 -1.09 10.58 0.97
C ALA A 110 0.05 11.56 1.27
N ASP A 111 0.61 12.20 0.26
CA ASP A 111 1.70 13.17 0.42
C ASP A 111 1.21 14.45 1.12
N ARG A 112 0.01 14.95 0.82
CA ARG A 112 -0.60 16.08 1.55
C ARG A 112 -0.83 15.74 3.02
N LEU A 113 -1.41 14.58 3.34
CA LEU A 113 -1.61 14.15 4.72
C LEU A 113 -0.29 14.04 5.49
N LYS A 114 0.77 13.55 4.86
CA LYS A 114 2.11 13.47 5.49
C LYS A 114 2.77 14.82 5.67
N ASN A 115 2.77 15.66 4.65
CA ASN A 115 3.55 16.89 4.63
C ASN A 115 2.83 18.07 5.25
N GLU A 116 1.53 18.22 5.01
CA GLU A 116 0.71 19.35 5.50
C GLU A 116 0.14 19.03 6.88
N CYS A 117 -0.46 17.83 7.06
CA CYS A 117 -1.08 17.42 8.32
C CYS A 117 -0.11 16.72 9.29
N ARG A 118 1.15 16.46 8.88
CA ARG A 118 2.19 15.77 9.69
C ARG A 118 1.80 14.37 10.16
N ILE A 119 0.93 13.69 9.44
CA ILE A 119 0.48 12.33 9.74
C ILE A 119 1.50 11.33 9.20
N LYS A 120 2.04 10.46 10.06
CA LYS A 120 3.13 9.55 9.69
C LYS A 120 2.65 8.22 9.10
N ASN A 121 1.57 7.65 9.65
CA ASN A 121 1.10 6.32 9.33
C ASN A 121 0.11 6.35 8.14
N VAL A 122 0.59 6.75 6.97
CA VAL A 122 -0.22 6.86 5.74
C VAL A 122 0.34 5.90 4.69
N PHE A 123 -0.51 5.00 4.22
CA PHE A 123 -0.23 4.01 3.19
C PHE A 123 -1.10 4.20 1.96
N VAL A 124 -0.65 3.71 0.82
CA VAL A 124 -1.37 3.78 -0.46
C VAL A 124 -1.65 2.36 -0.95
N LEU A 125 -2.92 2.05 -1.23
CA LEU A 125 -3.32 0.78 -1.82
C LEU A 125 -3.01 0.79 -3.33
N LYS A 126 -2.27 -0.21 -3.79
CA LYS A 126 -1.89 -0.37 -5.20
C LYS A 126 -2.84 -1.26 -6.00
N ASP A 127 -3.63 -2.05 -5.31
CA ASP A 127 -4.57 -2.98 -5.93
C ASP A 127 -5.96 -2.38 -6.18
N ASP A 128 -6.81 -3.14 -6.86
CA ASP A 128 -8.20 -2.78 -7.09
C ASP A 128 -9.00 -2.82 -5.77
N TRP A 129 -9.40 -1.65 -5.31
CA TRP A 129 -10.19 -1.46 -4.08
C TRP A 129 -11.50 -2.28 -4.05
N ARG A 130 -12.09 -2.61 -5.21
CA ARG A 130 -13.31 -3.42 -5.31
C ARG A 130 -13.13 -4.84 -4.79
N LYS A 131 -11.88 -5.28 -4.65
CA LYS A 131 -11.52 -6.57 -4.06
C LYS A 131 -11.28 -6.50 -2.54
N TRP A 132 -11.40 -5.32 -1.95
CA TRP A 132 -11.11 -5.10 -0.53
C TRP A 132 -12.04 -5.89 0.40
N GLU A 133 -13.32 -6.02 0.07
CA GLU A 133 -14.34 -6.68 0.90
C GLU A 133 -14.53 -8.17 0.53
N LYS A 134 -13.77 -8.67 -0.43
CA LYS A 134 -13.77 -10.08 -0.82
C LYS A 134 -12.67 -10.84 -0.10
#